data_7df2391c79426db9d4bc3bc9110ad97d
#
_entry.id   7df2391c79426db9d4bc3bc9110ad97d
#
_cell.length_a   1.000
_cell.length_b   1.000
_cell.length_c   1.000
_cell.angle_alpha   90.00
_cell.angle_beta   90.00
_cell.angle_gamma   90.00
#
_symmetry.space_group_name_H-M   'P 1'
#
loop_
_entity.id
_entity.type
_entity.pdbx_description
1 polymer ?
#
loop_
_entity_poly.entity_id
_entity_poly.type
_entity_poly.pdbx_seq_one_letter_code
_entity_poly.pdbx_strand_id
1 'polypeptide(L)'
;YKRQREDLVNTAASTPTSPDAEAALREHLDRARITGRVATPREDNLAHIQGFLDGVEHLGFGVVQDHPWTWEEVFALMVEKVGIDPDPQHREGQDTIGARQCVTALRTYRRLLHEAVDRGARLLFATGHPAGLYPIYRELAGWAESRGAEVVRIEEGIAFDGGDLRQIEGVVMFQQYGSLAHTHLPQPMDLVLEQLRRSPSGLPDLVIADHGWAGAAAQA
;
A
#
# COMPACT_ATOMS: atom_id res chain seq x y z
N TYR A 1 -20.93 22.31 -1.56
CA TYR A 1 -20.06 21.17 -1.27
C TYR A 1 -19.47 20.55 -2.55
N LYS A 2 -20.26 20.42 -3.65
CA LYS A 2 -19.80 19.86 -4.93
C LYS A 2 -18.83 20.81 -5.68
N ARG A 3 -19.07 22.10 -5.68
CA ARG A 3 -18.18 23.11 -6.31
C ARG A 3 -16.80 23.24 -5.67
N GLN A 4 -16.70 23.10 -4.34
CA GLN A 4 -15.40 23.14 -3.65
C GLN A 4 -14.53 21.90 -3.91
N ARG A 5 -15.13 20.75 -4.26
CA ARG A 5 -14.39 19.54 -4.68
C ARG A 5 -13.79 19.68 -6.09
N GLU A 6 -14.53 20.31 -7.01
CA GLU A 6 -14.06 20.51 -8.41
C GLU A 6 -12.85 21.46 -8.47
N ASP A 7 -12.81 22.49 -7.62
CA ASP A 7 -11.68 23.45 -7.57
C ASP A 7 -10.41 22.84 -6.96
N LEU A 8 -10.52 21.90 -6.03
CA LEU A 8 -9.36 21.18 -5.44
C LEU A 8 -8.76 20.14 -6.38
N VAL A 9 -9.55 19.56 -7.27
CA VAL A 9 -9.11 18.53 -8.22
C VAL A 9 -8.41 19.13 -9.44
N ASN A 10 -8.78 20.36 -9.82
CA ASN A 10 -8.30 20.98 -11.06
C ASN A 10 -6.96 21.74 -10.92
N THR A 11 -6.43 21.91 -9.71
CA THR A 11 -5.17 22.66 -9.47
C THR A 11 -3.92 21.77 -9.37
N ALA A 12 -4.01 20.49 -9.64
CA ALA A 12 -2.92 19.52 -9.41
C ALA A 12 -2.12 19.15 -10.68
N ALA A 13 -2.01 20.01 -11.67
CA ALA A 13 -1.01 19.86 -12.72
C ALA A 13 0.37 20.25 -12.15
N SER A 14 1.21 19.24 -11.88
CA SER A 14 2.68 19.25 -11.76
C SER A 14 3.39 20.52 -11.26
N THR A 15 2.91 21.17 -10.20
CA THR A 15 3.73 22.16 -9.51
C THR A 15 4.71 21.43 -8.60
N PRO A 16 6.03 21.64 -8.71
CA PRO A 16 6.98 21.13 -7.73
C PRO A 16 6.56 21.66 -6.35
N THR A 17 6.33 20.77 -5.40
CA THR A 17 5.95 21.14 -4.04
C THR A 17 7.05 22.02 -3.48
N SER A 18 6.73 23.27 -3.09
CA SER A 18 7.74 24.16 -2.52
C SER A 18 8.32 23.56 -1.24
N PRO A 19 9.56 23.89 -0.85
CA PRO A 19 10.16 23.43 0.41
C PRO A 19 9.23 23.70 1.61
N ASP A 20 8.51 24.83 1.61
CA ASP A 20 7.56 25.21 2.66
C ASP A 20 6.35 24.27 2.70
N ALA A 21 5.81 23.90 1.54
CA ALA A 21 4.69 22.95 1.46
C ALA A 21 5.10 21.55 1.89
N GLU A 22 6.34 21.14 1.64
CA GLU A 22 6.87 19.88 2.15
C GLU A 22 7.04 19.90 3.67
N ALA A 23 7.58 20.99 4.22
CA ALA A 23 7.72 21.16 5.66
C ALA A 23 6.35 21.13 6.34
N ALA A 24 5.37 21.82 5.79
CA ALA A 24 3.99 21.82 6.30
C ALA A 24 3.35 20.42 6.25
N LEU A 25 3.62 19.64 5.19
CA LEU A 25 3.12 18.26 5.10
C LEU A 25 3.75 17.37 6.16
N ARG A 26 5.08 17.44 6.38
CA ARG A 26 5.76 16.70 7.45
C ARG A 26 5.18 17.03 8.83
N GLU A 27 5.03 18.31 9.13
CA GLU A 27 4.43 18.76 10.38
C GLU A 27 2.98 18.27 10.54
N HIS A 28 2.20 18.26 9.46
CA HIS A 28 0.86 17.71 9.47
C HIS A 28 0.85 16.21 9.79
N LEU A 29 1.73 15.42 9.16
CA LEU A 29 1.83 13.98 9.38
C LEU A 29 2.22 13.67 10.85
N ASP A 30 3.17 14.41 11.41
CA ASP A 30 3.58 14.27 12.81
C ASP A 30 2.45 14.65 13.77
N ARG A 31 1.77 15.76 13.51
CA ARG A 31 0.65 16.25 14.31
C ARG A 31 -0.56 15.31 14.25
N ALA A 32 -0.82 14.73 13.07
CA ALA A 32 -1.87 13.72 12.87
C ALA A 32 -1.50 12.33 13.40
N ARG A 33 -0.28 12.17 13.95
CA ARG A 33 0.26 10.92 14.47
C ARG A 33 0.29 9.79 13.42
N ILE A 34 0.52 10.14 12.18
CA ILE A 34 0.83 9.21 11.08
C ILE A 34 2.33 8.92 11.07
N THR A 35 3.15 9.91 11.46
CA THR A 35 4.59 9.80 11.60
C THR A 35 5.04 10.24 13.00
N GLY A 36 6.33 10.15 13.30
CA GLY A 36 6.89 10.40 14.62
C GLY A 36 6.83 9.14 15.51
N ARG A 37 6.70 9.35 16.82
CA ARG A 37 6.55 8.27 17.80
C ARG A 37 5.12 7.75 17.82
N VAL A 38 4.83 6.90 16.86
CA VAL A 38 3.49 6.35 16.62
C VAL A 38 3.55 4.91 16.26
N ALA A 39 2.81 4.14 15.92
CA ALA A 39 2.95 2.84 15.32
C ALA A 39 3.29 1.71 16.30
N THR A 40 3.77 0.64 15.72
CA THR A 40 4.12 -0.61 16.37
C THR A 40 5.16 -0.38 17.47
N PRO A 41 5.03 -1.01 18.63
CA PRO A 41 6.05 -1.01 19.65
C PRO A 41 7.41 -1.46 19.11
N ARG A 42 8.48 -0.97 19.71
CA ARG A 42 9.85 -1.29 19.31
C ARG A 42 10.13 -2.79 19.34
N GLU A 43 9.71 -3.46 20.39
CA GLU A 43 9.83 -4.89 20.56
C GLU A 43 9.17 -5.68 19.44
N ASP A 44 7.99 -5.25 18.98
CA ASP A 44 7.29 -5.91 17.87
C ASP A 44 8.00 -5.69 16.53
N ASN A 45 8.53 -4.49 16.26
CA ASN A 45 9.33 -4.24 15.07
C ASN A 45 10.58 -5.14 15.02
N LEU A 46 11.29 -5.28 16.14
CA LEU A 46 12.46 -6.16 16.22
C LEU A 46 12.07 -7.65 16.08
N ALA A 47 10.95 -8.06 16.67
CA ALA A 47 10.41 -9.41 16.51
C ALA A 47 9.99 -9.69 15.06
N HIS A 48 9.39 -8.70 14.35
CA HIS A 48 9.04 -8.84 12.93
C HIS A 48 10.28 -8.98 12.03
N ILE A 49 11.38 -8.29 12.33
CA ILE A 49 12.65 -8.51 11.61
C ILE A 49 13.11 -9.96 11.79
N GLN A 50 13.10 -10.47 13.02
CA GLN A 50 13.47 -11.86 13.27
C GLN A 50 12.51 -12.84 12.62
N GLY A 51 11.19 -12.60 12.74
CA GLY A 51 10.18 -13.44 12.10
C GLY A 51 10.29 -13.49 10.57
N PHE A 52 10.65 -12.37 9.92
CA PHE A 52 10.97 -12.35 8.48
C PHE A 52 12.14 -13.29 8.16
N LEU A 53 13.22 -13.23 8.94
CA LEU A 53 14.40 -14.09 8.77
C LEU A 53 14.10 -15.57 9.05
N ASP A 54 13.19 -15.84 9.98
CA ASP A 54 12.72 -17.19 10.32
C ASP A 54 11.71 -17.74 9.30
N GLY A 55 11.34 -16.96 8.28
CA GLY A 55 10.43 -17.38 7.22
C GLY A 55 8.95 -17.39 7.63
N VAL A 56 8.54 -16.56 8.57
CA VAL A 56 7.12 -16.38 8.91
C VAL A 56 6.36 -15.83 7.70
N GLU A 57 5.42 -16.60 7.18
CA GLU A 57 4.79 -16.41 5.87
C GLU A 57 4.29 -14.97 5.63
N HIS A 58 3.50 -14.43 6.55
CA HIS A 58 2.90 -13.10 6.37
C HIS A 58 3.91 -11.94 6.45
N LEU A 59 5.13 -12.18 6.99
CA LEU A 59 6.21 -11.20 7.05
C LEU A 59 7.08 -11.22 5.79
N GLY A 60 7.01 -12.28 4.98
CA GLY A 60 7.66 -12.37 3.68
C GLY A 60 6.88 -11.68 2.55
N PHE A 61 5.64 -11.26 2.81
CA PHE A 61 4.76 -10.55 1.87
C PHE A 61 4.55 -11.26 0.51
N GLY A 62 4.81 -12.57 0.41
CA GLY A 62 4.73 -13.32 -0.83
C GLY A 62 5.87 -13.03 -1.82
N VAL A 63 6.92 -12.32 -1.41
CA VAL A 63 8.06 -12.00 -2.25
C VAL A 63 9.11 -13.10 -2.17
N VAL A 64 9.55 -13.60 -3.34
CA VAL A 64 10.70 -14.52 -3.41
C VAL A 64 11.97 -13.72 -3.17
N GLN A 65 12.72 -14.12 -2.15
CA GLN A 65 13.96 -13.44 -1.79
C GLN A 65 15.08 -13.78 -2.77
N ASP A 66 15.83 -12.80 -3.22
CA ASP A 66 16.93 -12.94 -4.20
C ASP A 66 18.27 -13.30 -3.52
N HIS A 67 18.39 -13.11 -2.20
CA HIS A 67 19.54 -13.48 -1.39
C HIS A 67 19.12 -13.76 0.08
N PRO A 68 19.96 -14.46 0.87
CA PRO A 68 19.72 -14.63 2.29
C PRO A 68 19.99 -13.30 3.01
N TRP A 69 18.97 -12.74 3.64
CA TRP A 69 19.07 -11.51 4.43
C TRP A 69 19.71 -11.78 5.81
N THR A 70 20.46 -10.82 6.32
CA THR A 70 20.90 -10.77 7.71
C THR A 70 20.03 -9.82 8.52
N TRP A 71 20.08 -9.96 9.83
CA TRP A 71 19.33 -9.07 10.75
C TRP A 71 19.75 -7.60 10.57
N GLU A 72 21.05 -7.36 10.45
CA GLU A 72 21.66 -6.05 10.27
C GLU A 72 21.18 -5.38 8.95
N GLU A 73 21.08 -6.14 7.89
CA GLU A 73 20.61 -5.63 6.58
C GLU A 73 19.13 -5.24 6.66
N VAL A 74 18.28 -6.09 7.21
CA VAL A 74 16.84 -5.78 7.35
C VAL A 74 16.65 -4.60 8.30
N PHE A 75 17.37 -4.56 9.42
CA PHE A 75 17.32 -3.45 10.35
C PHE A 75 17.75 -2.12 9.69
N ALA A 76 18.87 -2.12 8.97
CA ALA A 76 19.36 -0.94 8.25
C ALA A 76 18.34 -0.47 7.18
N LEU A 77 17.71 -1.41 6.47
CA LEU A 77 16.67 -1.11 5.50
C LEU A 77 15.43 -0.46 6.17
N MET A 78 15.01 -0.95 7.32
CA MET A 78 13.91 -0.38 8.10
C MET A 78 14.24 1.03 8.59
N VAL A 79 15.47 1.27 9.06
CA VAL A 79 15.95 2.62 9.43
C VAL A 79 15.91 3.55 8.22
N GLU A 80 16.46 3.12 7.08
CA GLU A 80 16.52 3.94 5.86
C GLU A 80 15.14 4.25 5.29
N LYS A 81 14.30 3.23 5.10
CA LYS A 81 13.05 3.34 4.33
C LYS A 81 11.86 3.78 5.18
N VAL A 82 11.81 3.35 6.43
CA VAL A 82 10.68 3.61 7.34
C VAL A 82 11.02 4.71 8.34
N GLY A 83 12.28 4.79 8.78
CA GLY A 83 12.74 5.72 9.80
C GLY A 83 12.41 5.23 11.22
N ILE A 84 12.56 3.93 11.47
CA ILE A 84 12.57 3.40 12.82
C ILE A 84 13.80 3.94 13.56
N ASP A 85 13.78 3.88 14.91
CA ASP A 85 14.92 4.32 15.73
C ASP A 85 16.20 3.58 15.30
N PRO A 86 17.29 4.28 14.95
CA PRO A 86 18.52 3.67 14.49
C PRO A 86 19.36 3.02 15.59
N ASP A 87 19.04 3.22 16.86
CA ASP A 87 19.77 2.60 17.98
C ASP A 87 19.35 1.14 18.15
N PRO A 88 20.20 0.14 17.86
CA PRO A 88 19.87 -1.26 18.03
C PRO A 88 19.80 -1.69 19.51
N GLN A 89 20.25 -0.86 20.46
CA GLN A 89 20.13 -1.11 21.89
C GLN A 89 18.79 -0.63 22.47
N HIS A 90 18.07 0.24 21.76
CA HIS A 90 16.69 0.58 22.08
C HIS A 90 15.80 -0.63 21.78
N ARG A 91 15.31 -1.32 22.80
CA ARG A 91 14.63 -2.62 22.67
C ARG A 91 13.13 -2.59 22.95
N GLU A 92 12.64 -1.59 23.66
CA GLU A 92 11.29 -1.54 24.19
C GLU A 92 10.68 -0.14 24.05
N GLY A 93 9.36 -0.08 24.04
CA GLY A 93 8.59 1.15 23.98
C GLY A 93 8.20 1.57 22.58
N GLN A 94 7.84 2.82 22.39
CA GLN A 94 7.40 3.32 21.08
C GLN A 94 8.56 3.46 20.10
N ASP A 95 8.40 2.88 18.92
CA ASP A 95 9.30 3.14 17.80
C ASP A 95 8.86 4.40 17.01
N THR A 96 9.48 4.68 15.89
CA THR A 96 9.21 5.86 15.06
C THR A 96 8.90 5.50 13.61
N ILE A 97 8.16 6.39 12.96
CA ILE A 97 8.03 6.45 11.49
C ILE A 97 8.54 7.81 11.05
N GLY A 98 9.48 7.83 10.13
CA GLY A 98 10.12 9.07 9.65
C GLY A 98 9.21 9.88 8.74
N ALA A 99 8.89 11.13 9.11
CA ALA A 99 8.09 12.02 8.28
C ALA A 99 8.74 12.28 6.91
N ARG A 100 10.06 12.39 6.86
CA ARG A 100 10.82 12.54 5.60
C ARG A 100 10.66 11.32 4.70
N GLN A 101 10.81 10.12 5.25
CA GLN A 101 10.64 8.87 4.52
C GLN A 101 9.22 8.73 3.99
N CYS A 102 8.22 9.03 4.83
CA CYS A 102 6.81 9.00 4.46
C CYS A 102 6.52 9.97 3.28
N VAL A 103 6.97 11.23 3.36
CA VAL A 103 6.76 12.20 2.29
C VAL A 103 7.48 11.78 1.00
N THR A 104 8.69 11.21 1.10
CA THR A 104 9.41 10.68 -0.06
C THR A 104 8.63 9.55 -0.74
N ALA A 105 8.11 8.60 0.05
CA ALA A 105 7.30 7.50 -0.44
C ALA A 105 5.99 8.00 -1.11
N LEU A 106 5.29 8.94 -0.47
CA LEU A 106 4.07 9.55 -1.02
C LEU A 106 4.32 10.26 -2.36
N ARG A 107 5.46 10.94 -2.50
CA ARG A 107 5.85 11.57 -3.77
C ARG A 107 6.11 10.54 -4.87
N THR A 108 6.83 9.46 -4.55
CA THR A 108 7.07 8.38 -5.49
C THR A 108 5.75 7.73 -5.91
N TYR A 109 4.88 7.42 -4.95
CA TYR A 109 3.55 6.87 -5.19
C TYR A 109 2.72 7.79 -6.11
N ARG A 110 2.64 9.09 -5.78
CA ARG A 110 1.95 10.09 -6.60
C ARG A 110 2.47 10.12 -8.03
N ARG A 111 3.80 10.18 -8.21
CA ARG A 111 4.44 10.22 -9.54
C ARG A 111 4.07 8.98 -10.36
N LEU A 112 4.23 7.79 -9.80
CA LEU A 112 3.92 6.54 -10.49
C LEU A 112 2.44 6.45 -10.89
N LEU A 113 1.54 6.85 -9.99
CA LEU A 113 0.11 6.85 -10.28
C LEU A 113 -0.26 7.85 -11.38
N HIS A 114 0.28 9.08 -11.33
CA HIS A 114 0.04 10.08 -12.38
C HIS A 114 0.58 9.61 -13.73
N GLU A 115 1.82 9.12 -13.79
CA GLU A 115 2.40 8.58 -15.02
C GLU A 115 1.58 7.42 -15.61
N ALA A 116 1.03 6.56 -14.75
CA ALA A 116 0.14 5.49 -15.19
C ALA A 116 -1.17 6.02 -15.75
N VAL A 117 -1.81 6.96 -15.06
CA VAL A 117 -3.07 7.58 -15.52
C VAL A 117 -2.86 8.36 -16.82
N ASP A 118 -1.80 9.16 -16.93
CA ASP A 118 -1.52 9.99 -18.11
C ASP A 118 -1.29 9.16 -19.40
N ARG A 119 -0.78 7.91 -19.25
CA ARG A 119 -0.65 6.98 -20.40
C ARG A 119 -1.89 6.10 -20.64
N GLY A 120 -2.98 6.31 -19.89
CA GLY A 120 -4.19 5.49 -20.00
C GLY A 120 -4.02 4.05 -19.53
N ALA A 121 -3.15 3.84 -18.53
CA ALA A 121 -2.87 2.51 -18.00
C ALA A 121 -4.10 1.88 -17.34
N ARG A 122 -4.08 0.55 -17.32
CA ARG A 122 -5.07 -0.28 -16.63
C ARG A 122 -4.63 -0.50 -15.18
N LEU A 123 -5.45 -0.06 -14.24
CA LEU A 123 -5.12 -0.01 -12.82
C LEU A 123 -5.95 -1.02 -12.02
N LEU A 124 -5.33 -1.74 -11.11
CA LEU A 124 -6.01 -2.59 -10.14
C LEU A 124 -5.76 -2.03 -8.72
N PHE A 125 -6.84 -1.78 -7.98
CA PHE A 125 -6.78 -1.39 -6.58
C PHE A 125 -7.24 -2.55 -5.70
N ALA A 126 -6.46 -2.90 -4.69
CA ALA A 126 -6.76 -4.00 -3.81
C ALA A 126 -6.17 -3.76 -2.40
N THR A 127 -6.84 -4.24 -1.35
CA THR A 127 -6.33 -4.10 0.00
C THR A 127 -6.69 -5.26 0.92
N GLY A 128 -5.71 -5.68 1.71
CA GLY A 128 -5.89 -6.55 2.87
C GLY A 128 -6.30 -5.79 4.15
N HIS A 129 -6.37 -4.44 4.11
CA HIS A 129 -6.68 -3.57 5.25
C HIS A 129 -7.91 -2.69 4.98
N PRO A 130 -9.10 -3.27 4.80
CA PRO A 130 -10.26 -2.52 4.33
C PRO A 130 -10.65 -1.36 5.24
N ALA A 131 -10.53 -1.51 6.55
CA ALA A 131 -10.91 -0.45 7.50
C ALA A 131 -10.07 0.83 7.34
N GLY A 132 -8.79 0.71 7.01
CA GLY A 132 -7.88 1.85 6.88
C GLY A 132 -7.72 2.36 5.46
N LEU A 133 -7.61 1.46 4.48
CA LEU A 133 -7.18 1.80 3.14
C LEU A 133 -8.29 1.86 2.09
N TYR A 134 -9.43 1.17 2.29
CA TYR A 134 -10.52 1.22 1.33
C TYR A 134 -11.01 2.65 1.02
N PRO A 135 -11.24 3.53 2.02
CA PRO A 135 -11.68 4.90 1.72
C PRO A 135 -10.69 5.68 0.85
N ILE A 136 -9.38 5.45 1.07
CA ILE A 136 -8.32 6.11 0.31
C ILE A 136 -8.25 5.55 -1.12
N TYR A 137 -8.23 4.22 -1.26
CA TYR A 137 -8.12 3.56 -2.57
C TYR A 137 -9.35 3.79 -3.44
N ARG A 138 -10.54 3.86 -2.85
CA ARG A 138 -11.76 4.23 -3.54
C ARG A 138 -11.69 5.63 -4.17
N GLU A 139 -11.22 6.64 -3.39
CA GLU A 139 -11.05 8.00 -3.91
C GLU A 139 -10.00 8.06 -5.04
N LEU A 140 -8.92 7.28 -4.92
CA LEU A 140 -7.88 7.21 -5.94
C LEU A 140 -8.37 6.49 -7.20
N ALA A 141 -9.15 5.41 -7.06
CA ALA A 141 -9.76 4.70 -8.19
C ALA A 141 -10.73 5.62 -8.95
N GLY A 142 -11.64 6.29 -8.24
CA GLY A 142 -12.56 7.24 -8.85
C GLY A 142 -11.86 8.43 -9.50
N TRP A 143 -10.76 8.93 -8.91
CA TRP A 143 -9.92 9.95 -9.52
C TRP A 143 -9.28 9.45 -10.82
N ALA A 144 -8.72 8.25 -10.83
CA ALA A 144 -8.09 7.67 -12.02
C ALA A 144 -9.10 7.47 -13.15
N GLU A 145 -10.30 6.92 -12.86
CA GLU A 145 -11.39 6.79 -13.83
C GLU A 145 -11.83 8.15 -14.40
N SER A 146 -11.92 9.18 -13.55
CA SER A 146 -12.28 10.54 -13.98
C SER A 146 -11.25 11.17 -14.95
N ARG A 147 -10.02 10.64 -14.97
CA ARG A 147 -8.94 11.04 -15.87
C ARG A 147 -8.77 10.14 -17.08
N GLY A 148 -9.66 9.15 -17.25
CA GLY A 148 -9.69 8.25 -18.40
C GLY A 148 -8.82 6.99 -18.27
N ALA A 149 -8.25 6.71 -17.08
CA ALA A 149 -7.63 5.42 -16.83
C ALA A 149 -8.71 4.34 -16.65
N GLU A 150 -8.38 3.11 -17.02
CA GLU A 150 -9.25 1.95 -16.79
C GLU A 150 -8.97 1.38 -15.39
N VAL A 151 -9.99 1.32 -14.52
CA VAL A 151 -9.94 0.51 -13.31
C VAL A 151 -10.40 -0.90 -13.64
N VAL A 152 -9.47 -1.85 -13.57
CA VAL A 152 -9.69 -3.27 -13.92
C VAL A 152 -10.77 -3.87 -13.03
N ARG A 153 -11.71 -4.59 -13.64
CA ARG A 153 -12.78 -5.30 -12.94
C ARG A 153 -12.44 -6.79 -12.87
N ILE A 154 -12.65 -7.36 -11.68
CA ILE A 154 -12.53 -8.81 -11.46
C ILE A 154 -13.91 -9.47 -11.53
N GLU A 155 -13.93 -10.78 -11.75
CA GLU A 155 -15.13 -11.58 -11.46
C GLU A 155 -15.28 -11.70 -9.94
N GLU A 156 -16.42 -11.32 -9.42
CA GLU A 156 -16.70 -11.42 -7.98
C GLU A 156 -16.92 -12.87 -7.54
N GLY A 157 -16.71 -13.11 -6.23
CA GLY A 157 -16.95 -14.42 -5.65
C GLY A 157 -15.81 -15.42 -5.85
N ILE A 158 -14.58 -14.94 -6.12
CA ILE A 158 -13.38 -15.78 -6.09
C ILE A 158 -13.23 -16.32 -4.67
N ALA A 159 -13.38 -17.64 -4.49
CA ALA A 159 -13.36 -18.27 -3.17
C ALA A 159 -11.98 -18.20 -2.51
N PHE A 160 -11.92 -17.82 -1.25
CA PHE A 160 -10.73 -17.80 -0.42
C PHE A 160 -11.12 -18.01 1.05
N ASP A 161 -10.46 -18.92 1.74
CA ASP A 161 -10.50 -19.15 3.19
C ASP A 161 -11.93 -19.08 3.82
N GLY A 162 -12.89 -19.78 3.23
CA GLY A 162 -14.29 -19.79 3.69
C GLY A 162 -15.07 -18.49 3.44
N GLY A 163 -14.51 -17.56 2.68
CA GLY A 163 -15.15 -16.35 2.18
C GLY A 163 -14.91 -16.18 0.68
N ASP A 164 -14.95 -14.95 0.21
CA ASP A 164 -14.71 -14.63 -1.19
C ASP A 164 -14.09 -13.23 -1.38
N LEU A 165 -13.54 -13.00 -2.57
CA LEU A 165 -13.04 -11.69 -2.96
C LEU A 165 -14.16 -10.87 -3.60
N ARG A 166 -14.28 -9.63 -3.17
CA ARG A 166 -15.26 -8.64 -3.62
C ARG A 166 -14.58 -7.40 -4.14
N GLN A 167 -15.14 -6.81 -5.18
CA GLN A 167 -14.72 -5.52 -5.67
C GLN A 167 -15.81 -4.46 -5.42
N ILE A 168 -15.55 -3.54 -4.49
CA ILE A 168 -16.49 -2.49 -4.12
C ILE A 168 -15.90 -1.15 -4.57
N GLU A 169 -16.65 -0.40 -5.40
CA GLU A 169 -16.22 0.90 -5.94
C GLU A 169 -14.77 0.90 -6.48
N GLY A 170 -14.42 -0.17 -7.22
CA GLY A 170 -13.11 -0.31 -7.86
C GLY A 170 -12.01 -0.95 -7.01
N VAL A 171 -12.24 -1.22 -5.73
CA VAL A 171 -11.24 -1.78 -4.80
C VAL A 171 -11.56 -3.23 -4.46
N VAL A 172 -10.60 -4.13 -4.69
CA VAL A 172 -10.73 -5.55 -4.34
C VAL A 172 -10.37 -5.76 -2.87
N MET A 173 -11.19 -6.53 -2.18
CA MET A 173 -11.06 -6.83 -0.74
C MET A 173 -11.53 -8.24 -0.45
N PHE A 174 -11.06 -8.79 0.66
CA PHE A 174 -11.55 -10.06 1.17
C PHE A 174 -12.79 -9.87 2.04
N GLN A 175 -13.84 -10.68 1.79
CA GLN A 175 -15.05 -10.73 2.58
C GLN A 175 -15.21 -12.11 3.21
N GLN A 176 -15.51 -12.13 4.50
CA GLN A 176 -15.81 -13.36 5.23
C GLN A 176 -16.90 -13.09 6.27
N TYR A 177 -17.83 -14.03 6.45
CA TYR A 177 -18.94 -13.92 7.42
C TYR A 177 -19.77 -12.64 7.33
N GLY A 178 -19.92 -12.10 6.11
CA GLY A 178 -20.72 -10.90 5.86
C GLY A 178 -20.02 -9.57 6.18
N SER A 179 -18.71 -9.59 6.47
CA SER A 179 -17.89 -8.39 6.69
C SER A 179 -16.61 -8.41 5.87
N LEU A 180 -16.05 -7.23 5.63
CA LEU A 180 -14.72 -7.12 5.04
C LEU A 180 -13.68 -7.55 6.07
N ALA A 181 -12.86 -8.52 5.71
CA ALA A 181 -11.89 -9.14 6.59
C ALA A 181 -10.48 -8.63 6.32
N HIS A 182 -9.69 -8.50 7.39
CA HIS A 182 -8.30 -8.14 7.35
C HIS A 182 -7.42 -9.37 7.05
N THR A 183 -6.47 -9.24 6.12
CA THR A 183 -5.50 -10.29 5.83
C THR A 183 -4.18 -9.74 5.28
N HIS A 184 -3.06 -10.29 5.76
CA HIS A 184 -1.73 -9.99 5.24
C HIS A 184 -1.26 -10.99 4.17
N LEU A 185 -2.01 -12.06 3.94
CA LEU A 185 -1.63 -13.15 3.05
C LEU A 185 -1.54 -12.71 1.59
N PRO A 186 -0.59 -13.23 0.80
CA PRO A 186 -0.47 -12.93 -0.64
C PRO A 186 -1.51 -13.64 -1.51
N GLN A 187 -2.01 -14.80 -1.09
CA GLN A 187 -2.88 -15.68 -1.87
C GLN A 187 -4.13 -15.01 -2.47
N PRO A 188 -4.82 -14.06 -1.80
CA PRO A 188 -5.93 -13.35 -2.44
C PRO A 188 -5.54 -12.64 -3.73
N MET A 189 -4.36 -12.00 -3.76
CA MET A 189 -3.88 -11.33 -4.96
C MET A 189 -3.46 -12.34 -6.03
N ASP A 190 -2.83 -13.46 -5.66
CA ASP A 190 -2.48 -14.52 -6.60
C ASP A 190 -3.73 -15.04 -7.34
N LEU A 191 -4.84 -15.26 -6.61
CA LEU A 191 -6.11 -15.68 -7.19
C LEU A 191 -6.70 -14.65 -8.16
N VAL A 192 -6.64 -13.37 -7.79
CA VAL A 192 -7.07 -12.26 -8.67
C VAL A 192 -6.24 -12.22 -9.94
N LEU A 193 -4.92 -12.28 -9.83
CA LEU A 193 -4.01 -12.22 -10.98
C LEU A 193 -4.14 -13.45 -11.86
N GLU A 194 -4.37 -14.63 -11.29
CA GLU A 194 -4.63 -15.85 -12.06
C GLU A 194 -5.94 -15.75 -12.85
N GLN A 195 -7.01 -15.21 -12.25
CA GLN A 195 -8.28 -14.97 -12.94
C GLN A 195 -8.08 -13.96 -14.09
N LEU A 196 -7.34 -12.86 -13.84
CA LEU A 196 -7.07 -11.84 -14.86
C LEU A 196 -6.20 -12.37 -16.02
N ARG A 197 -5.22 -13.24 -15.76
CA ARG A 197 -4.42 -13.89 -16.82
C ARG A 197 -5.28 -14.72 -17.77
N ARG A 198 -6.38 -15.29 -17.28
CA ARG A 198 -7.33 -16.08 -18.10
C ARG A 198 -8.40 -15.21 -18.78
N SER A 199 -8.54 -13.98 -18.34
CA SER A 199 -9.49 -13.00 -18.90
C SER A 199 -8.96 -12.43 -20.22
N PRO A 200 -9.83 -12.11 -21.18
CA PRO A 200 -9.44 -11.40 -22.41
C PRO A 200 -8.75 -10.05 -22.16
N SER A 201 -9.05 -9.41 -21.04
CA SER A 201 -8.43 -8.14 -20.66
C SER A 201 -6.99 -8.29 -20.17
N GLY A 202 -6.57 -9.48 -19.69
CA GLY A 202 -5.22 -9.73 -19.20
C GLY A 202 -4.87 -9.00 -17.89
N LEU A 203 -3.58 -8.99 -17.53
CA LEU A 203 -3.07 -8.36 -16.31
C LEU A 203 -3.18 -6.83 -16.35
N PRO A 204 -3.30 -6.15 -15.19
CA PRO A 204 -3.19 -4.70 -15.10
C PRO A 204 -1.77 -4.20 -15.40
N ASP A 205 -1.64 -2.93 -15.81
CA ASP A 205 -0.34 -2.28 -16.03
C ASP A 205 0.27 -1.77 -14.71
N LEU A 206 -0.57 -1.51 -13.71
CA LEU A 206 -0.16 -1.09 -12.37
C LEU A 206 -1.14 -1.62 -11.33
N VAL A 207 -0.61 -2.20 -10.27
CA VAL A 207 -1.37 -2.62 -9.09
C VAL A 207 -1.08 -1.66 -7.94
N ILE A 208 -2.14 -1.19 -7.29
CA ILE A 208 -2.09 -0.42 -6.05
C ILE A 208 -2.61 -1.33 -4.95
N ALA A 209 -1.71 -1.79 -4.10
CA ALA A 209 -2.04 -2.73 -3.03
C ALA A 209 -1.13 -2.55 -1.81
N ASP A 210 -1.36 -3.34 -0.77
CA ASP A 210 -0.60 -3.32 0.47
C ASP A 210 -0.21 -4.75 0.92
N HIS A 211 0.81 -4.84 1.77
CA HIS A 211 1.33 -6.08 2.37
C HIS A 211 1.52 -7.23 1.36
N GLY A 212 1.07 -8.43 1.70
CA GLY A 212 1.16 -9.62 0.85
C GLY A 212 0.47 -9.46 -0.51
N TRP A 213 -0.59 -8.64 -0.59
CA TRP A 213 -1.26 -8.33 -1.86
C TRP A 213 -0.33 -7.56 -2.81
N ALA A 214 0.42 -6.60 -2.27
CA ALA A 214 1.42 -5.87 -3.06
C ALA A 214 2.60 -6.76 -3.45
N GLY A 215 3.06 -7.61 -2.53
CA GLY A 215 4.16 -8.53 -2.76
C GLY A 215 3.84 -9.55 -3.86
N ALA A 216 2.67 -10.20 -3.81
CA ALA A 216 2.22 -11.12 -4.86
C ALA A 216 2.13 -10.42 -6.23
N ALA A 217 1.61 -9.18 -6.26
CA ALA A 217 1.56 -8.40 -7.50
C ALA A 217 2.95 -8.06 -8.06
N ALA A 218 3.93 -7.83 -7.19
CA ALA A 218 5.31 -7.54 -7.60
C ALA A 218 6.05 -8.76 -8.17
N GLN A 219 5.56 -9.98 -7.89
CA GLN A 219 6.14 -11.23 -8.41
C GLN A 219 5.46 -11.73 -9.72
N ALA A 220 4.37 -11.09 -10.14
CA ALA A 220 3.55 -11.50 -11.28
C ALA A 220 4.06 -10.96 -12.61
#